data_6b214ec074c11dea77758411dbd9e953
#
_entry.id   6b214ec074c11dea77758411dbd9e953
#
_cell.length_a   1.000
_cell.length_b   1.000
_cell.length_c   1.000
_cell.angle_alpha   90.00
_cell.angle_beta   90.00
_cell.angle_gamma   90.00
#
_symmetry.space_group_name_H-M   'P 1'
#
loop_
_entity.id
_entity.type
_entity.pdbx_description
1 polymer ?
#
loop_
_entity_poly.entity_id
_entity_poly.type
_entity_poly.pdbx_seq_one_letter_code
_entity_poly.pdbx_strand_id
1 'polypeptide(L)'
;MSTLSEKQLADYEELGFLDSIPILSEAEVRHFRAEVDQTCAALGGRITRLDGPHLYFRWAWDLSTHPRVLDCMQQLIGPNIMLKSTRLFYKFGASDAFVGWHQDGLTEQLKDACVPAIWLGLTPATAENGCLRVVPRSHQLGLVPHADFPNPDNLTTQGATAQVPIEAPHDVVMRAGEMSLHHPLMLHASNPNRSAEARIGFSATYSTPALCSSRTAVAWVRGDGPRAGFRIAEKPVARSLQDAIAAYRAGNHQVLFAK
;
A
#
# COMPACT_ATOMS: atom_id res chain seq x y z
N MET A 1 21.77 5.62 -6.54
CA MET A 1 21.04 5.50 -5.27
C MET A 1 19.82 6.41 -5.38
N SER A 2 18.63 5.90 -5.30
CA SER A 2 17.41 6.72 -5.39
C SER A 2 17.04 7.18 -3.97
N THR A 3 17.70 8.19 -3.49
CA THR A 3 17.28 8.91 -2.28
C THR A 3 16.40 10.08 -2.71
N LEU A 4 15.42 10.42 -1.89
CA LEU A 4 14.61 11.62 -2.11
C LEU A 4 15.50 12.86 -2.04
N SER A 5 15.30 13.80 -2.94
CA SER A 5 15.96 15.10 -2.89
C SER A 5 15.36 15.97 -1.78
N GLU A 6 16.09 17.01 -1.36
CA GLU A 6 15.58 17.99 -0.39
C GLU A 6 14.26 18.63 -0.84
N LYS A 7 14.12 18.90 -2.16
CA LYS A 7 12.87 19.38 -2.72
C LYS A 7 11.74 18.38 -2.53
N GLN A 8 11.97 17.08 -2.80
CA GLN A 8 10.94 16.05 -2.60
C GLN A 8 10.55 15.92 -1.13
N LEU A 9 11.51 16.02 -0.20
CA LEU A 9 11.19 16.00 1.23
C LEU A 9 10.31 17.20 1.62
N ALA A 10 10.64 18.41 1.15
CA ALA A 10 9.83 19.60 1.36
C ALA A 10 8.44 19.49 0.70
N ASP A 11 8.35 18.96 -0.53
CA ASP A 11 7.09 18.71 -1.23
C ASP A 11 6.21 17.70 -0.44
N TYR A 12 6.81 16.66 0.14
CA TYR A 12 6.07 15.69 0.97
C TYR A 12 5.49 16.35 2.24
N GLU A 13 6.25 17.17 2.91
CA GLU A 13 5.79 17.92 4.09
C GLU A 13 4.66 18.91 3.73
N GLU A 14 4.79 19.61 2.63
CA GLU A 14 3.82 20.62 2.20
C GLU A 14 2.56 19.99 1.60
N LEU A 15 2.72 19.07 0.64
CA LEU A 15 1.61 18.51 -0.14
C LEU A 15 1.02 17.25 0.49
N GLY A 16 1.80 16.53 1.33
CA GLY A 16 1.41 15.29 1.97
C GLY A 16 1.55 14.05 1.07
N PHE A 17 2.11 14.19 -0.13
CA PHE A 17 2.38 13.07 -1.03
C PHE A 17 3.55 13.36 -1.97
N LEU A 18 4.09 12.28 -2.52
CA LEU A 18 4.98 12.29 -3.69
C LEU A 18 4.52 11.24 -4.67
N ASP A 19 4.79 11.44 -5.94
CA ASP A 19 4.53 10.46 -6.99
C ASP A 19 5.75 10.21 -7.88
N SER A 20 5.62 9.25 -8.80
CA SER A 20 6.59 8.97 -9.87
C SER A 20 8.03 8.74 -9.40
N ILE A 21 8.21 8.13 -8.21
CA ILE A 21 9.53 7.78 -7.68
C ILE A 21 9.96 6.44 -8.32
N PRO A 22 11.05 6.41 -9.13
CA PRO A 22 11.49 5.17 -9.78
C PRO A 22 12.06 4.18 -8.76
N ILE A 23 11.44 3.00 -8.64
CA ILE A 23 11.85 1.94 -7.70
C ILE A 23 12.35 0.71 -8.45
N LEU A 24 11.55 0.14 -9.35
CA LEU A 24 11.84 -1.10 -10.03
C LEU A 24 12.33 -0.86 -11.46
N SER A 25 13.28 -1.66 -11.88
CA SER A 25 13.62 -1.82 -13.29
C SER A 25 12.51 -2.59 -14.03
N GLU A 26 12.48 -2.51 -15.35
CA GLU A 26 11.53 -3.29 -16.16
C GLU A 26 11.63 -4.81 -15.92
N ALA A 27 12.84 -5.32 -15.67
CA ALA A 27 13.05 -6.74 -15.37
C ALA A 27 12.42 -7.13 -14.03
N GLU A 28 12.57 -6.29 -13.00
CA GLU A 28 11.95 -6.49 -11.69
C GLU A 28 10.42 -6.37 -11.78
N VAL A 29 9.89 -5.42 -12.55
CA VAL A 29 8.45 -5.32 -12.80
C VAL A 29 7.91 -6.61 -13.40
N ARG A 30 8.56 -7.13 -14.46
CA ARG A 30 8.15 -8.40 -15.08
C ARG A 30 8.22 -9.57 -14.10
N HIS A 31 9.28 -9.65 -13.30
CA HIS A 31 9.44 -10.69 -12.28
C HIS A 31 8.30 -10.64 -11.24
N PHE A 32 8.11 -9.51 -10.58
CA PHE A 32 7.09 -9.39 -9.53
C PHE A 32 5.67 -9.54 -10.07
N ARG A 33 5.43 -9.08 -11.30
CA ARG A 33 4.15 -9.27 -11.96
C ARG A 33 3.84 -10.76 -12.16
N ALA A 34 4.80 -11.55 -12.64
CA ALA A 34 4.65 -12.99 -12.82
C ALA A 34 4.38 -13.71 -11.49
N GLU A 35 5.08 -13.35 -10.42
CA GLU A 35 4.86 -13.90 -9.07
C GLU A 35 3.44 -13.58 -8.54
N VAL A 36 2.97 -12.34 -8.75
CA VAL A 36 1.60 -11.93 -8.39
C VAL A 36 0.57 -12.72 -9.18
N ASP A 37 0.72 -12.83 -10.50
CA ASP A 37 -0.24 -13.54 -11.35
C ASP A 37 -0.31 -15.05 -10.98
N GLN A 38 0.83 -15.69 -10.69
CA GLN A 38 0.88 -17.08 -10.20
C GLN A 38 0.19 -17.23 -8.83
N THR A 39 0.44 -16.29 -7.91
CA THR A 39 -0.17 -16.29 -6.58
C THR A 39 -1.70 -16.14 -6.68
N CYS A 40 -2.19 -15.20 -7.48
CA CYS A 40 -3.62 -14.98 -7.69
C CYS A 40 -4.28 -16.20 -8.33
N ALA A 41 -3.66 -16.82 -9.34
CA ALA A 41 -4.17 -18.03 -9.97
C ALA A 41 -4.27 -19.19 -8.96
N ALA A 42 -3.25 -19.40 -8.13
CA ALA A 42 -3.22 -20.46 -7.12
C ALA A 42 -4.22 -20.25 -5.97
N LEU A 43 -4.57 -19.00 -5.67
CA LEU A 43 -5.59 -18.66 -4.66
C LEU A 43 -7.03 -18.82 -5.16
N GLY A 44 -7.25 -18.99 -6.45
CA GLY A 44 -8.59 -19.25 -7.02
C GLY A 44 -9.02 -18.24 -8.09
N GLY A 45 -8.11 -17.41 -8.60
CA GLY A 45 -8.32 -16.61 -9.83
C GLY A 45 -8.54 -15.12 -9.58
N ARG A 46 -9.70 -14.58 -9.89
CA ARG A 46 -9.97 -13.13 -10.01
C ARG A 46 -9.96 -12.39 -8.65
N ILE A 47 -8.79 -12.27 -8.04
CA ILE A 47 -8.60 -11.56 -6.78
C ILE A 47 -8.51 -10.06 -7.06
N THR A 48 -9.34 -9.25 -6.40
CA THR A 48 -9.28 -7.78 -6.46
C THR A 48 -8.46 -7.17 -5.33
N ARG A 49 -8.37 -7.88 -4.19
CA ARG A 49 -7.58 -7.44 -3.04
C ARG A 49 -7.04 -8.63 -2.26
N LEU A 50 -5.79 -8.53 -1.83
CA LEU A 50 -5.09 -9.52 -1.01
C LEU A 50 -4.43 -8.79 0.17
N ASP A 51 -4.84 -9.10 1.40
CA ASP A 51 -4.33 -8.45 2.61
C ASP A 51 -3.18 -9.26 3.24
N GLY A 52 -2.14 -8.56 3.72
CA GLY A 52 -1.03 -9.15 4.44
C GLY A 52 -0.13 -10.12 3.64
N PRO A 53 0.01 -10.00 2.31
CA PRO A 53 0.77 -10.98 1.54
C PRO A 53 2.24 -11.09 1.97
N HIS A 54 2.85 -10.05 2.54
CA HIS A 54 4.24 -10.09 3.01
C HIS A 54 4.51 -11.12 4.11
N LEU A 55 3.48 -11.57 4.82
CA LEU A 55 3.62 -12.57 5.88
C LEU A 55 3.79 -14.00 5.33
N TYR A 56 3.46 -14.22 4.06
CA TYR A 56 3.38 -15.56 3.46
C TYR A 56 4.10 -15.69 2.13
N PHE A 57 4.10 -14.64 1.30
CA PHE A 57 4.64 -14.66 -0.04
C PHE A 57 5.97 -13.89 -0.10
N ARG A 58 6.99 -14.55 -0.59
CA ARG A 58 8.34 -14.00 -0.69
C ARG A 58 8.39 -12.74 -1.57
N TRP A 59 7.64 -12.72 -2.68
CA TRP A 59 7.58 -11.57 -3.57
C TRP A 59 7.06 -10.30 -2.86
N ALA A 60 6.05 -10.46 -1.98
CA ALA A 60 5.48 -9.33 -1.28
C ALA A 60 6.43 -8.79 -0.18
N TRP A 61 7.16 -9.70 0.48
CA TRP A 61 8.24 -9.32 1.37
C TRP A 61 9.33 -8.56 0.62
N ASP A 62 9.82 -9.12 -0.50
CA ASP A 62 10.92 -8.53 -1.26
C ASP A 62 10.54 -7.17 -1.88
N LEU A 63 9.29 -6.96 -2.32
CA LEU A 63 8.76 -5.64 -2.70
C LEU A 63 8.78 -4.66 -1.53
N SER A 64 8.25 -5.08 -0.36
CA SER A 64 8.18 -4.20 0.82
C SER A 64 9.56 -3.86 1.39
N THR A 65 10.53 -4.74 1.21
CA THR A 65 11.90 -4.57 1.72
C THR A 65 12.89 -4.19 0.63
N HIS A 66 12.41 -3.79 -0.54
CA HIS A 66 13.26 -3.36 -1.64
C HIS A 66 14.19 -2.22 -1.18
N PRO A 67 15.51 -2.28 -1.44
CA PRO A 67 16.47 -1.31 -0.91
C PRO A 67 16.06 0.14 -1.17
N ARG A 68 15.62 0.47 -2.39
CA ARG A 68 15.20 1.83 -2.76
C ARG A 68 13.95 2.29 -2.00
N VAL A 69 13.01 1.38 -1.69
CA VAL A 69 11.85 1.70 -0.85
C VAL A 69 12.30 2.04 0.56
N LEU A 70 13.15 1.17 1.16
CA LEU A 70 13.62 1.39 2.52
C LEU A 70 14.53 2.62 2.64
N ASP A 71 15.26 2.98 1.59
CA ASP A 71 16.07 4.21 1.57
C ASP A 71 15.18 5.47 1.61
N CYS A 72 14.07 5.48 0.85
CA CYS A 72 13.07 6.56 0.94
C CYS A 72 12.42 6.61 2.33
N MET A 73 12.04 5.44 2.88
CA MET A 73 11.44 5.37 4.21
C MET A 73 12.39 5.88 5.29
N GLN A 74 13.67 5.53 5.21
CA GLN A 74 14.67 5.97 6.19
C GLN A 74 14.81 7.50 6.23
N GLN A 75 14.67 8.17 5.09
CA GLN A 75 14.70 9.64 5.04
C GLN A 75 13.47 10.28 5.69
N LEU A 76 12.31 9.60 5.65
CA LEU A 76 11.05 10.13 6.20
C LEU A 76 10.86 9.80 7.68
N ILE A 77 11.21 8.59 8.12
CA ILE A 77 10.88 8.08 9.45
C ILE A 77 12.10 7.61 10.26
N GLY A 78 13.30 7.82 9.74
CA GLY A 78 14.54 7.47 10.44
C GLY A 78 14.98 6.00 10.24
N PRO A 79 16.07 5.58 10.92
CA PRO A 79 16.78 4.34 10.59
C PRO A 79 16.09 3.05 11.06
N ASN A 80 15.17 3.11 12.02
CA ASN A 80 14.52 1.94 12.60
C ASN A 80 13.13 1.75 11.99
N ILE A 81 13.04 0.89 10.96
CA ILE A 81 11.85 0.76 10.13
C ILE A 81 11.15 -0.58 10.42
N MET A 82 9.85 -0.49 10.67
CA MET A 82 8.94 -1.61 10.84
C MET A 82 7.90 -1.59 9.72
N LEU A 83 7.66 -2.74 9.09
CA LEU A 83 6.57 -2.93 8.13
C LEU A 83 5.32 -3.37 8.91
N LYS A 84 4.24 -2.60 8.81
CA LYS A 84 2.97 -2.85 9.51
C LYS A 84 2.00 -3.68 8.69
N SER A 85 1.79 -3.29 7.44
CA SER A 85 0.81 -3.97 6.59
C SER A 85 1.20 -3.88 5.13
N THR A 86 0.68 -4.82 4.34
CA THR A 86 0.74 -4.77 2.88
C THR A 86 -0.59 -5.17 2.29
N ARG A 87 -0.87 -4.65 1.09
CA ARG A 87 -2.04 -5.04 0.30
C ARG A 87 -1.70 -5.07 -1.18
N LEU A 88 -2.24 -6.05 -1.86
CA LEU A 88 -2.29 -6.06 -3.32
C LEU A 88 -3.67 -5.58 -3.76
N PHE A 89 -3.72 -4.65 -4.70
CA PHE A 89 -4.94 -4.21 -5.37
C PHE A 89 -4.87 -4.56 -6.84
N TYR A 90 -5.82 -5.34 -7.30
CA TYR A 90 -5.90 -5.81 -8.68
C TYR A 90 -7.25 -5.38 -9.27
N LYS A 91 -7.26 -4.31 -10.03
CA LYS A 91 -8.43 -3.87 -10.79
C LYS A 91 -8.36 -4.44 -12.19
N PHE A 92 -9.23 -5.40 -12.49
CA PHE A 92 -9.37 -5.95 -13.83
C PHE A 92 -9.86 -4.89 -14.82
N GLY A 93 -9.62 -5.09 -16.11
CA GLY A 93 -10.19 -4.22 -17.15
C GLY A 93 -11.72 -4.18 -17.06
N ALA A 94 -12.31 -3.03 -17.32
CA ALA A 94 -13.76 -2.78 -17.23
C ALA A 94 -14.38 -3.20 -15.87
N SER A 95 -13.67 -2.99 -14.77
CA SER A 95 -14.09 -3.34 -13.42
C SER A 95 -14.73 -2.15 -12.71
N ASP A 96 -15.83 -2.39 -11.98
CA ASP A 96 -16.48 -1.39 -11.12
C ASP A 96 -15.80 -1.21 -9.75
N ALA A 97 -14.79 -2.03 -9.44
CA ALA A 97 -14.05 -1.95 -8.19
C ALA A 97 -13.36 -0.59 -8.02
N PHE A 98 -13.62 0.07 -6.90
CA PHE A 98 -13.05 1.37 -6.54
C PHE A 98 -12.57 1.40 -5.10
N VAL A 99 -11.88 2.46 -4.71
CA VAL A 99 -11.56 2.76 -3.31
C VAL A 99 -12.18 4.11 -2.99
N GLY A 100 -13.10 4.13 -2.03
CA GLY A 100 -13.78 5.37 -1.59
C GLY A 100 -12.79 6.35 -0.95
N TRP A 101 -13.13 7.64 -0.92
CA TRP A 101 -12.33 8.66 -0.27
C TRP A 101 -12.15 8.36 1.21
N HIS A 102 -10.93 8.22 1.67
CA HIS A 102 -10.62 7.88 3.06
C HIS A 102 -9.23 8.39 3.46
N GLN A 103 -8.93 8.26 4.74
CA GLN A 103 -7.61 8.45 5.33
C GLN A 103 -7.19 7.13 5.98
N ASP A 104 -5.96 6.67 5.71
CA ASP A 104 -5.42 5.45 6.34
C ASP A 104 -5.36 5.57 7.87
N GLY A 105 -5.14 6.79 8.37
CA GLY A 105 -5.14 7.13 9.80
C GLY A 105 -6.42 6.81 10.55
N LEU A 106 -7.56 6.60 9.86
CA LEU A 106 -8.82 6.16 10.47
C LEU A 106 -8.66 4.81 11.18
N THR A 107 -7.92 3.87 10.58
CA THR A 107 -7.69 2.54 11.13
C THR A 107 -6.63 2.49 12.22
N GLU A 108 -5.77 3.51 12.29
CA GLU A 108 -4.57 3.52 13.10
C GLU A 108 -4.74 4.18 14.48
N GLN A 109 -5.98 4.67 14.80
CA GLN A 109 -6.29 5.39 16.04
C GLN A 109 -5.25 6.47 16.40
N LEU A 110 -4.85 7.25 15.45
CA LEU A 110 -4.08 8.50 15.40
C LEU A 110 -3.04 8.86 16.49
N LYS A 111 -2.76 8.00 17.44
CA LYS A 111 -1.59 8.20 18.31
C LYS A 111 -0.27 7.99 17.55
N ASP A 112 -0.34 7.38 16.35
CA ASP A 112 0.79 6.99 15.51
C ASP A 112 0.80 7.79 14.19
N ALA A 113 0.71 9.10 14.27
CA ALA A 113 0.39 10.04 13.17
C ALA A 113 1.45 10.18 12.05
N CYS A 114 2.48 9.36 11.99
CA CYS A 114 3.52 9.45 10.96
C CYS A 114 3.89 8.07 10.41
N VAL A 115 2.91 7.37 9.85
CA VAL A 115 3.10 6.04 9.25
C VAL A 115 2.93 6.17 7.73
N PRO A 116 3.98 6.57 6.97
CA PRO A 116 3.84 6.76 5.54
C PRO A 116 3.44 5.46 4.86
N ALA A 117 2.53 5.59 3.90
CA ALA A 117 2.15 4.50 3.01
C ALA A 117 2.80 4.71 1.64
N ILE A 118 3.22 3.59 1.03
CA ILE A 118 3.59 3.55 -0.38
C ILE A 118 2.49 2.92 -1.20
N TRP A 119 2.43 3.32 -2.47
CA TRP A 119 1.73 2.60 -3.51
C TRP A 119 2.67 2.41 -4.70
N LEU A 120 3.00 1.16 -5.04
CA LEU A 120 3.94 0.77 -6.08
C LEU A 120 3.17 0.15 -7.25
N GLY A 121 3.29 0.73 -8.45
CA GLY A 121 2.64 0.23 -9.66
C GLY A 121 3.39 -0.96 -10.25
N LEU A 122 2.72 -2.11 -10.39
CA LEU A 122 3.21 -3.25 -11.18
C LEU A 122 2.69 -3.21 -12.63
N THR A 123 1.80 -2.28 -12.93
CA THR A 123 1.34 -1.85 -14.25
C THR A 123 1.35 -0.33 -14.30
N PRO A 124 1.25 0.30 -15.48
CA PRO A 124 0.96 1.73 -15.52
C PRO A 124 -0.33 2.05 -14.78
N ALA A 125 -0.35 3.18 -14.09
CA ALA A 125 -1.52 3.73 -13.41
C ALA A 125 -1.91 5.05 -14.08
N THR A 126 -3.13 5.12 -14.61
CA THR A 126 -3.67 6.28 -15.31
C THR A 126 -5.04 6.65 -14.75
N ALA A 127 -5.53 7.84 -15.06
CA ALA A 127 -6.89 8.25 -14.68
C ALA A 127 -7.95 7.28 -15.20
N GLU A 128 -7.79 6.75 -16.44
CA GLU A 128 -8.71 5.82 -17.05
C GLU A 128 -8.75 4.46 -16.37
N ASN A 129 -7.58 3.91 -15.94
CA ASN A 129 -7.54 2.60 -15.27
C ASN A 129 -7.67 2.68 -13.75
N GLY A 130 -8.03 3.85 -13.22
CA GLY A 130 -8.32 4.07 -11.80
C GLY A 130 -7.05 4.16 -10.95
N CYS A 131 -6.10 5.03 -11.31
CA CYS A 131 -4.94 5.36 -10.50
C CYS A 131 -5.34 5.86 -9.11
N LEU A 132 -4.37 5.98 -8.21
CA LEU A 132 -4.56 6.66 -6.93
C LEU A 132 -4.91 8.13 -7.21
N ARG A 133 -5.82 8.67 -6.41
CA ARG A 133 -6.20 10.09 -6.39
C ARG A 133 -5.98 10.63 -4.98
N VAL A 134 -5.44 11.82 -4.86
CA VAL A 134 -5.16 12.47 -3.57
C VAL A 134 -5.74 13.88 -3.58
N VAL A 135 -6.06 14.42 -2.41
CA VAL A 135 -6.35 15.85 -2.24
C VAL A 135 -5.11 16.50 -1.64
N PRO A 136 -4.30 17.21 -2.42
CA PRO A 136 -3.07 17.83 -1.92
C PRO A 136 -3.33 18.69 -0.68
N ARG A 137 -2.43 18.66 0.31
CA ARG A 137 -2.52 19.34 1.60
C ARG A 137 -3.63 18.88 2.55
N SER A 138 -4.46 17.89 2.18
CA SER A 138 -5.56 17.43 3.04
C SER A 138 -5.09 16.78 4.34
N HIS A 139 -3.84 16.32 4.43
CA HIS A 139 -3.26 15.81 5.68
C HIS A 139 -3.18 16.89 6.78
N GLN A 140 -3.16 18.17 6.41
CA GLN A 140 -3.16 19.32 7.33
C GLN A 140 -4.52 19.55 8.01
N LEU A 141 -5.59 18.94 7.50
CA LEU A 141 -6.92 18.99 8.11
C LEU A 141 -7.04 18.10 9.36
N GLY A 142 -6.02 17.28 9.66
CA GLY A 142 -6.13 16.24 10.65
C GLY A 142 -7.04 15.09 10.19
N LEU A 143 -7.53 14.29 11.14
CA LEU A 143 -8.52 13.26 10.85
C LEU A 143 -9.89 13.88 10.65
N VAL A 144 -10.46 13.70 9.46
CA VAL A 144 -11.80 14.18 9.14
C VAL A 144 -12.88 13.15 9.51
N PRO A 145 -14.16 13.54 9.65
CA PRO A 145 -15.25 12.61 9.86
C PRO A 145 -15.38 11.60 8.71
N HIS A 146 -15.66 10.35 9.05
CA HIS A 146 -15.97 9.27 8.11
C HIS A 146 -17.30 8.63 8.46
N ALA A 147 -18.01 8.14 7.46
CA ALA A 147 -19.25 7.38 7.64
C ALA A 147 -19.19 6.08 6.84
N ASP A 148 -19.95 5.09 7.31
CA ASP A 148 -20.09 3.83 6.59
C ASP A 148 -20.69 4.06 5.20
N PHE A 149 -20.07 3.43 4.21
CA PHE A 149 -20.53 3.44 2.83
C PHE A 149 -20.54 2.00 2.31
N PRO A 150 -21.58 1.22 2.64
CA PRO A 150 -21.67 -0.18 2.25
C PRO A 150 -21.87 -0.30 0.74
N ASN A 151 -20.78 -0.55 0.03
CA ASN A 151 -20.81 -0.82 -1.41
C ASN A 151 -19.90 -2.03 -1.68
N PRO A 152 -20.40 -3.11 -2.28
CA PRO A 152 -19.62 -4.33 -2.51
C PRO A 152 -18.44 -4.16 -3.48
N ASP A 153 -18.42 -3.09 -4.26
CA ASP A 153 -17.33 -2.76 -5.18
C ASP A 153 -16.30 -1.82 -4.54
N ASN A 154 -16.57 -1.33 -3.30
CA ASN A 154 -15.62 -0.53 -2.54
C ASN A 154 -14.57 -1.42 -1.87
N LEU A 155 -13.32 -1.30 -2.28
CA LEU A 155 -12.19 -2.07 -1.78
C LEU A 155 -11.59 -1.52 -0.47
N THR A 156 -12.15 -0.46 0.14
CA THR A 156 -11.69 0.01 1.46
C THR A 156 -11.88 -1.05 2.53
N THR A 157 -11.00 -1.06 3.54
CA THR A 157 -11.02 -2.08 4.59
C THR A 157 -12.27 -2.02 5.46
N GLN A 158 -12.81 -0.82 5.69
CA GLN A 158 -13.95 -0.59 6.59
C GLN A 158 -15.21 -0.15 5.86
N GLY A 159 -15.17 -0.05 4.52
CA GLY A 159 -16.31 0.48 3.77
C GLY A 159 -16.65 1.94 4.08
N ALA A 160 -15.86 2.62 4.92
CA ALA A 160 -16.13 4.00 5.30
C ALA A 160 -15.63 4.99 4.22
N THR A 161 -16.29 6.14 4.13
CA THR A 161 -15.88 7.25 3.28
C THR A 161 -15.84 8.57 4.04
N ALA A 162 -14.89 9.43 3.68
CA ALA A 162 -14.75 10.76 4.27
C ALA A 162 -15.97 11.63 3.98
N GLN A 163 -16.43 12.37 5.00
CA GLN A 163 -17.61 13.23 4.98
C GLN A 163 -17.21 14.70 4.88
N VAL A 164 -16.35 15.02 3.90
CA VAL A 164 -15.89 16.37 3.62
C VAL A 164 -15.94 16.63 2.11
N PRO A 165 -16.04 17.90 1.67
CA PRO A 165 -15.91 18.24 0.26
C PRO A 165 -14.56 17.78 -0.30
N ILE A 166 -14.59 17.20 -1.50
CA ILE A 166 -13.39 16.79 -2.23
C ILE A 166 -13.09 17.85 -3.29
N GLU A 167 -12.10 18.68 -3.00
CA GLU A 167 -11.73 19.79 -3.87
C GLU A 167 -10.42 19.54 -4.57
N ALA A 168 -10.36 19.85 -5.87
CA ALA A 168 -9.18 19.78 -6.73
C ALA A 168 -8.33 18.50 -6.54
N PRO A 169 -8.92 17.29 -6.67
CA PRO A 169 -8.15 16.06 -6.51
C PRO A 169 -7.11 15.91 -7.62
N HIS A 170 -5.92 15.45 -7.24
CA HIS A 170 -4.82 15.15 -8.16
C HIS A 170 -4.81 13.65 -8.49
N ASP A 171 -4.73 13.33 -9.78
CA ASP A 171 -4.57 11.95 -10.26
C ASP A 171 -3.10 11.58 -10.28
N VAL A 172 -2.72 10.59 -9.48
CA VAL A 172 -1.34 10.08 -9.34
C VAL A 172 -1.04 9.14 -10.51
N VAL A 173 -0.67 9.73 -11.65
CA VAL A 173 -0.34 8.99 -12.88
C VAL A 173 1.11 8.54 -12.83
N MET A 174 1.34 7.23 -12.98
CA MET A 174 2.68 6.63 -12.85
C MET A 174 2.92 5.54 -13.87
N ARG A 175 4.18 5.33 -14.22
CA ARG A 175 4.62 4.17 -14.99
C ARG A 175 4.73 2.93 -14.10
N ALA A 176 4.75 1.76 -14.71
CA ALA A 176 5.08 0.54 -13.99
C ALA A 176 6.49 0.62 -13.38
N GLY A 177 6.65 0.19 -12.14
CA GLY A 177 7.89 0.28 -11.38
C GLY A 177 8.09 1.59 -10.62
N GLU A 178 7.21 2.58 -10.81
CA GLU A 178 7.20 3.81 -10.02
C GLU A 178 6.34 3.65 -8.76
N MET A 179 6.69 4.42 -7.74
CA MET A 179 6.06 4.44 -6.43
C MET A 179 5.56 5.84 -6.11
N SER A 180 4.40 5.91 -5.45
CA SER A 180 3.96 7.10 -4.71
C SER A 180 4.10 6.90 -3.20
N LEU A 181 4.25 8.01 -2.50
CA LEU A 181 4.25 8.12 -1.04
C LEU A 181 3.09 9.00 -0.63
N HIS A 182 2.36 8.64 0.42
CA HIS A 182 1.34 9.53 0.99
C HIS A 182 1.30 9.47 2.52
N HIS A 183 0.95 10.60 3.09
CA HIS A 183 0.78 10.77 4.53
C HIS A 183 -0.49 10.01 4.99
N PRO A 184 -0.52 9.38 6.19
CA PRO A 184 -1.69 8.61 6.65
C PRO A 184 -2.97 9.44 6.78
N LEU A 185 -2.87 10.76 6.95
CA LEU A 185 -4.00 11.68 6.96
C LEU A 185 -4.32 12.30 5.58
N MET A 186 -3.66 11.85 4.52
CA MET A 186 -3.98 12.25 3.16
C MET A 186 -5.35 11.69 2.76
N LEU A 187 -6.27 12.55 2.35
CA LEU A 187 -7.49 12.12 1.68
C LEU A 187 -7.14 11.52 0.34
N HIS A 188 -7.45 10.23 0.16
CA HIS A 188 -7.14 9.53 -1.08
C HIS A 188 -8.22 8.52 -1.47
N ALA A 189 -8.25 8.20 -2.74
CA ALA A 189 -9.24 7.32 -3.36
C ALA A 189 -8.70 6.69 -4.63
N SER A 190 -9.47 5.84 -5.29
CA SER A 190 -9.23 5.44 -6.68
C SER A 190 -10.53 5.08 -7.39
N ASN A 191 -10.73 5.63 -8.59
CA ASN A 191 -11.89 5.36 -9.42
C ASN A 191 -11.92 3.90 -9.93
N PRO A 192 -13.05 3.42 -10.45
CA PRO A 192 -13.13 2.19 -11.23
C PRO A 192 -12.14 2.17 -12.39
N ASN A 193 -11.75 0.96 -12.82
CA ASN A 193 -10.95 0.79 -14.02
C ASN A 193 -11.87 0.75 -15.26
N ARG A 194 -11.79 1.76 -16.12
CA ARG A 194 -12.59 1.86 -17.36
C ARG A 194 -11.79 1.46 -18.61
N SER A 195 -10.50 1.16 -18.48
CA SER A 195 -9.66 0.65 -19.56
C SER A 195 -9.87 -0.85 -19.79
N ALA A 196 -9.36 -1.37 -20.88
CA ALA A 196 -9.36 -2.81 -21.17
C ALA A 196 -8.31 -3.58 -20.34
N GLU A 197 -7.24 -2.90 -19.93
CA GLU A 197 -6.09 -3.51 -19.26
C GLU A 197 -6.23 -3.50 -17.73
N ALA A 198 -5.63 -4.50 -17.08
CA ALA A 198 -5.62 -4.56 -15.63
C ALA A 198 -4.68 -3.50 -15.02
N ARG A 199 -5.07 -2.92 -13.88
CA ARG A 199 -4.22 -2.08 -13.04
C ARG A 199 -3.87 -2.83 -11.74
N ILE A 200 -2.58 -3.06 -11.53
CA ILE A 200 -2.06 -3.80 -10.38
C ILE A 200 -1.14 -2.89 -9.58
N GLY A 201 -1.46 -2.72 -8.31
CA GLY A 201 -0.68 -1.94 -7.37
C GLY A 201 -0.47 -2.67 -6.06
N PHE A 202 0.69 -2.47 -5.48
CA PHE A 202 1.09 -2.99 -4.19
C PHE A 202 1.24 -1.85 -3.19
N SER A 203 0.55 -1.92 -2.08
CA SER A 203 0.64 -0.95 -0.99
C SER A 203 1.36 -1.55 0.20
N ALA A 204 2.20 -0.74 0.85
CA ALA A 204 2.83 -1.09 2.12
C ALA A 204 2.85 0.12 3.07
N THR A 205 2.64 -0.14 4.35
CA THR A 205 2.61 0.87 5.41
C THR A 205 3.72 0.60 6.39
N TYR A 206 4.49 1.64 6.73
CA TYR A 206 5.67 1.54 7.60
C TYR A 206 5.50 2.36 8.86
N SER A 207 6.21 1.98 9.92
CA SER A 207 6.23 2.66 11.20
C SER A 207 7.62 2.61 11.84
N THR A 208 7.75 3.24 12.99
CA THR A 208 8.93 3.16 13.85
C THR A 208 8.55 2.62 15.24
N PRO A 209 9.50 2.16 16.05
CA PRO A 209 9.20 1.73 17.42
C PRO A 209 8.54 2.81 18.29
N ALA A 210 8.83 4.09 18.02
CA ALA A 210 8.26 5.20 18.78
C ALA A 210 6.77 5.45 18.44
N LEU A 211 6.33 5.06 17.23
CA LEU A 211 5.00 5.34 16.70
C LEU A 211 4.10 4.11 16.64
N CYS A 212 4.65 2.92 16.75
CA CYS A 212 3.89 1.68 16.60
C CYS A 212 3.30 1.20 17.92
N SER A 213 2.03 0.82 17.93
CA SER A 213 1.43 0.12 19.07
C SER A 213 1.84 -1.35 19.08
N SER A 214 2.07 -1.92 20.26
CA SER A 214 2.50 -3.33 20.44
C SER A 214 1.43 -4.38 20.12
N ARG A 215 0.23 -3.99 19.71
CA ARG A 215 -0.92 -4.91 19.55
C ARG A 215 -0.91 -5.72 18.25
N THR A 216 -0.27 -5.21 17.20
CA THR A 216 -0.21 -5.88 15.90
C THR A 216 1.15 -6.50 15.65
N ALA A 217 1.19 -7.61 14.92
CA ALA A 217 2.45 -8.15 14.44
C ALA A 217 3.04 -7.21 13.39
N VAL A 218 4.34 -6.94 13.50
CA VAL A 218 5.10 -6.08 12.60
C VAL A 218 6.35 -6.82 12.13
N ALA A 219 6.83 -6.54 10.93
CA ALA A 219 8.11 -7.06 10.50
C ALA A 219 9.19 -5.99 10.70
N TRP A 220 10.28 -6.35 11.37
CA TRP A 220 11.44 -5.47 11.50
C TRP A 220 12.27 -5.54 10.22
N VAL A 221 12.29 -4.48 9.45
CA VAL A 221 12.85 -4.51 8.07
C VAL A 221 14.14 -3.72 7.91
N ARG A 222 14.45 -2.79 8.83
CA ARG A 222 15.73 -2.06 8.84
C ARG A 222 16.06 -1.54 10.24
N GLY A 223 17.37 -1.43 10.57
CA GLY A 223 17.89 -0.86 11.82
C GLY A 223 17.99 -1.85 12.97
N ASP A 224 18.58 -1.39 14.09
CA ASP A 224 18.91 -2.18 15.28
C ASP A 224 18.24 -1.65 16.56
N GLY A 225 17.12 -0.94 16.40
CA GLY A 225 16.38 -0.38 17.53
C GLY A 225 15.75 -1.43 18.45
N PRO A 226 15.13 -1.00 19.57
CA PRO A 226 14.56 -1.89 20.56
C PRO A 226 13.36 -2.66 20.01
N ARG A 227 13.42 -4.00 20.07
CA ARG A 227 12.35 -4.92 19.61
C ARG A 227 11.44 -5.40 20.74
N ALA A 228 11.79 -5.10 22.00
CA ALA A 228 11.01 -5.52 23.15
C ALA A 228 9.60 -4.91 23.12
N GLY A 229 8.59 -5.74 23.41
CA GLY A 229 7.19 -5.32 23.43
C GLY A 229 6.49 -5.44 22.09
N PHE A 230 7.17 -5.78 20.99
CA PHE A 230 6.57 -6.00 19.69
C PHE A 230 6.47 -7.49 19.35
N ARG A 231 5.39 -7.85 18.67
CA ARG A 231 5.21 -9.15 18.04
C ARG A 231 5.85 -9.11 16.66
N ILE A 232 7.05 -9.65 16.52
CA ILE A 232 7.83 -9.58 15.28
C ILE A 232 7.40 -10.72 14.36
N ALA A 233 7.00 -10.35 13.14
CA ALA A 233 6.79 -11.29 12.04
C ALA A 233 8.12 -11.50 11.30
N GLU A 234 8.44 -12.76 11.07
CA GLU A 234 9.65 -13.14 10.36
C GLU A 234 9.43 -13.16 8.84
N LYS A 235 10.55 -13.05 8.10
CA LYS A 235 10.53 -13.22 6.65
C LYS A 235 9.94 -14.59 6.28
N PRO A 236 8.99 -14.66 5.34
CA PRO A 236 8.36 -15.93 4.97
C PRO A 236 9.38 -16.93 4.40
N VAL A 237 9.34 -18.16 4.91
CA VAL A 237 10.23 -19.28 4.56
C VAL A 237 9.42 -20.41 3.93
N ALA A 238 8.45 -20.10 3.09
CA ALA A 238 7.69 -21.12 2.38
C ALA A 238 8.60 -21.90 1.42
N ARG A 239 8.48 -23.25 1.43
CA ARG A 239 9.28 -24.13 0.57
C ARG A 239 8.74 -24.18 -0.86
N SER A 240 7.44 -23.92 -1.01
CA SER A 240 6.74 -23.87 -2.29
C SER A 240 5.63 -22.84 -2.29
N LEU A 241 5.10 -22.51 -3.48
CA LEU A 241 3.91 -21.66 -3.58
C LEU A 241 2.69 -22.30 -2.88
N GLN A 242 2.54 -23.63 -2.98
CA GLN A 242 1.46 -24.37 -2.33
C GLN A 242 1.53 -24.24 -0.81
N ASP A 243 2.73 -24.35 -0.21
CA ASP A 243 2.91 -24.14 1.24
C ASP A 243 2.53 -22.72 1.66
N ALA A 244 2.95 -21.72 0.87
CA ALA A 244 2.60 -20.32 1.12
C ALA A 244 1.08 -20.08 1.04
N ILE A 245 0.41 -20.67 0.04
CA ILE A 245 -1.05 -20.60 -0.12
C ILE A 245 -1.77 -21.27 1.05
N ALA A 246 -1.33 -22.45 1.48
CA ALA A 246 -1.91 -23.17 2.61
C ALA A 246 -1.78 -22.33 3.91
N ALA A 247 -0.59 -21.78 4.16
CA ALA A 247 -0.35 -20.91 5.30
C ALA A 247 -1.19 -19.64 5.25
N TYR A 248 -1.30 -18.99 4.09
CA TYR A 248 -2.12 -17.80 3.89
C TYR A 248 -3.61 -18.07 4.20
N ARG A 249 -4.16 -19.17 3.69
CA ARG A 249 -5.55 -19.58 3.96
C ARG A 249 -5.80 -19.86 5.44
N ALA A 250 -4.83 -20.46 6.13
CA ALA A 250 -4.90 -20.72 7.57
C ALA A 250 -4.83 -19.44 8.43
N GLY A 251 -4.24 -18.39 7.91
CA GLY A 251 -4.03 -17.12 8.62
C GLY A 251 -5.25 -16.21 8.71
N ASN A 252 -6.41 -16.58 8.16
CA ASN A 252 -7.67 -15.79 8.17
C ASN A 252 -7.53 -14.36 7.62
N HIS A 253 -6.68 -14.17 6.61
CA HIS A 253 -6.54 -12.89 5.93
C HIS A 253 -7.67 -12.65 4.93
N GLN A 254 -8.00 -11.37 4.73
CA GLN A 254 -9.06 -11.03 3.79
C GLN A 254 -8.59 -11.16 2.34
N VAL A 255 -9.37 -11.88 1.54
CA VAL A 255 -9.25 -11.95 0.08
C VAL A 255 -10.57 -11.48 -0.51
N LEU A 256 -10.52 -10.52 -1.42
CA LEU A 256 -11.67 -10.09 -2.18
C LEU A 256 -11.53 -10.58 -3.63
N PHE A 257 -12.61 -11.11 -4.18
CA PHE A 257 -12.68 -11.59 -5.55
C PHE A 257 -13.51 -10.65 -6.41
N ALA A 258 -13.16 -10.51 -7.69
CA ALA A 258 -14.03 -9.86 -8.65
C ALA A 258 -15.31 -10.69 -8.86
N LYS A 259 -16.41 -9.98 -9.04
CA LYS A 259 -17.69 -10.58 -9.43
C LYS A 259 -17.65 -11.08 -10.87
#